data_da9824dd300bf81784ba84f5c3d82b5b
#
_entry.id   da9824dd300bf81784ba84f5c3d82b5b
#
_cell.length_a   1.000
_cell.length_b   1.000
_cell.length_c   1.000
_cell.angle_alpha   90.00
_cell.angle_beta   90.00
_cell.angle_gamma   90.00
#
_symmetry.space_group_name_H-M   'P 1'
#
loop_
_entity.id
_entity.type
_entity.pdbx_description
1 polymer ?
#
loop_
_entity_poly.entity_id
_entity_poly.type
_entity_poly.pdbx_seq_one_letter_code
_entity_poly.pdbx_strand_id
1 'polypeptide(L)'
;MMLDGSALRITLDNFCGNEPVHLTRATVAVSDGADGILPETLVPLTFSGNAGVTIPAGERLQSDAAAFPVEKGTTIAVSLYFAEFTEMRSGVVITGPLSGGYFAVGDQTANAVLDTDTSKKTHTVYFLSDIDVLTAAENRTLICFGDSITAQAWPDYLMERTLQCGDGTTAVIRKAASGTRILRQYDNITYDSYGLKGETRFPREIQVAGADTVLIQHGINDIIHPVGTDVNRFRPWSDLPTAAEMIEGLRFYI
;
A
#
# COMPACT_ATOMS: atom_id res chain seq x y z
N MET A 1 10.68 7.96 4.56
CA MET A 1 9.57 8.85 4.99
C MET A 1 9.71 10.21 4.29
N MET A 2 8.61 10.88 3.99
CA MET A 2 8.61 12.14 3.23
C MET A 2 8.56 13.39 4.11
N LEU A 3 8.11 13.24 5.34
CA LEU A 3 7.92 14.34 6.31
C LEU A 3 8.60 14.01 7.62
N ASP A 4 9.01 15.06 8.35
CA ASP A 4 9.42 14.95 9.75
C ASP A 4 8.20 14.77 10.64
N GLY A 5 8.32 14.01 11.73
CA GLY A 5 7.24 13.81 12.67
C GLY A 5 7.67 13.23 14.01
N SER A 6 6.77 13.28 14.98
CA SER A 6 7.05 12.85 16.37
C SER A 6 6.41 11.51 16.73
N ALA A 7 5.41 11.08 15.98
CA ALA A 7 4.70 9.83 16.19
C ALA A 7 4.17 9.30 14.86
N LEU A 8 3.88 8.02 14.81
CA LEU A 8 3.23 7.40 13.66
C LEU A 8 2.15 6.42 14.11
N ARG A 9 1.27 6.08 13.18
CA ARG A 9 0.34 4.95 13.25
C ARG A 9 0.23 4.29 11.90
N ILE A 10 -0.13 3.02 11.87
CA ILE A 10 -0.38 2.29 10.63
C ILE A 10 -1.87 2.06 10.43
N THR A 11 -2.28 1.98 9.17
CA THR A 11 -3.60 1.49 8.77
C THR A 11 -3.45 0.12 8.15
N LEU A 12 -4.19 -0.84 8.69
CA LEU A 12 -4.33 -2.19 8.15
C LEU A 12 -5.68 -2.32 7.44
N ASP A 13 -5.68 -2.97 6.29
CA ASP A 13 -6.84 -3.06 5.41
C ASP A 13 -7.05 -4.49 4.90
N ASN A 14 -8.19 -5.07 5.26
CA ASN A 14 -8.63 -6.38 4.79
C ASN A 14 -9.70 -6.25 3.69
N PHE A 15 -9.57 -5.27 2.80
CA PHE A 15 -10.57 -4.85 1.83
C PHE A 15 -11.05 -5.96 0.90
N CYS A 16 -10.13 -6.79 0.42
CA CYS A 16 -10.44 -7.92 -0.47
C CYS A 16 -10.66 -9.23 0.29
N GLY A 17 -10.57 -9.21 1.62
CA GLY A 17 -10.77 -10.39 2.45
C GLY A 17 -12.23 -10.82 2.50
N ASN A 18 -12.45 -12.12 2.55
CA ASN A 18 -13.76 -12.75 2.73
C ASN A 18 -13.92 -13.35 4.14
N GLU A 19 -12.88 -13.33 4.95
CA GLU A 19 -12.85 -13.77 6.34
C GLU A 19 -12.05 -12.80 7.21
N PRO A 20 -12.24 -12.81 8.55
CA PRO A 20 -11.42 -12.01 9.44
C PRO A 20 -9.95 -12.42 9.41
N VAL A 21 -9.07 -11.44 9.58
CA VAL A 21 -7.61 -11.66 9.69
C VAL A 21 -7.16 -11.38 11.12
N HIS A 22 -6.42 -12.31 11.72
CA HIS A 22 -5.91 -12.19 13.08
C HIS A 22 -4.42 -11.84 13.07
N LEU A 23 -4.11 -10.55 13.22
CA LEU A 23 -2.75 -10.09 13.44
C LEU A 23 -2.36 -10.32 14.90
N THR A 24 -1.28 -11.04 15.13
CA THR A 24 -0.81 -11.36 16.48
C THR A 24 0.06 -10.25 17.05
N ARG A 25 0.92 -9.65 16.21
CA ARG A 25 1.85 -8.58 16.60
C ARG A 25 2.25 -7.71 15.42
N ALA A 26 2.50 -6.44 15.71
CA ALA A 26 3.12 -5.51 14.78
C ALA A 26 4.22 -4.70 15.48
N THR A 27 5.27 -4.37 14.74
CA THR A 27 6.34 -3.47 15.19
C THR A 27 6.74 -2.51 14.09
N VAL A 28 7.36 -1.40 14.47
CA VAL A 28 8.00 -0.46 13.55
C VAL A 28 9.42 -0.18 14.02
N ALA A 29 10.33 0.01 13.08
CA ALA A 29 11.73 0.38 13.34
C ALA A 29 12.30 1.16 12.15
N VAL A 30 13.44 1.79 12.33
CA VAL A 30 14.25 2.29 11.20
C VAL A 30 14.85 1.09 10.49
N SER A 31 14.71 1.05 9.15
CA SER A 31 15.32 0.01 8.32
C SER A 31 16.81 0.25 8.16
N ASP A 32 17.59 -0.81 8.11
CA ASP A 32 19.02 -0.78 7.75
C ASP A 32 19.27 -0.73 6.23
N GLY A 33 18.19 -0.70 5.45
CA GLY A 33 18.21 -0.66 3.98
C GLY A 33 18.03 -2.01 3.28
N ALA A 34 17.93 -3.10 4.06
CA ALA A 34 17.68 -4.47 3.56
C ALA A 34 16.55 -5.15 4.35
N ASP A 35 16.73 -6.39 4.74
CA ASP A 35 15.79 -7.19 5.56
C ASP A 35 16.01 -7.04 7.07
N GLY A 36 16.81 -6.07 7.47
CA GLY A 36 17.13 -5.74 8.86
C GLY A 36 16.59 -4.39 9.31
N ILE A 37 16.77 -4.17 10.61
CA ILE A 37 16.38 -2.96 11.31
C ILE A 37 17.51 -2.48 12.23
N LEU A 38 17.43 -1.23 12.67
CA LEU A 38 18.22 -0.71 13.79
C LEU A 38 17.50 -1.06 15.10
N PRO A 39 17.98 -2.04 15.90
CA PRO A 39 17.22 -2.59 17.03
C PRO A 39 16.85 -1.57 18.11
N GLU A 40 17.68 -0.55 18.30
CA GLU A 40 17.46 0.53 19.26
C GLU A 40 16.28 1.43 18.92
N THR A 41 15.79 1.35 17.67
CA THR A 41 14.64 2.12 17.19
C THR A 41 13.33 1.33 17.23
N LEU A 42 13.37 0.04 17.62
CA LEU A 42 12.22 -0.84 17.59
C LEU A 42 11.12 -0.40 18.57
N VAL A 43 9.93 -0.17 18.03
CA VAL A 43 8.72 0.17 18.81
C VAL A 43 7.60 -0.82 18.50
N PRO A 44 7.04 -1.50 19.50
CA PRO A 44 5.85 -2.31 19.33
C PRO A 44 4.63 -1.41 19.07
N LEU A 45 3.78 -1.84 18.12
CA LEU A 45 2.51 -1.18 17.84
C LEU A 45 1.39 -1.86 18.63
N THR A 46 0.39 -1.08 19.02
CA THR A 46 -0.80 -1.57 19.71
C THR A 46 -2.08 -1.17 18.98
N PHE A 47 -3.16 -1.87 19.31
CA PHE A 47 -4.49 -1.66 18.74
C PHE A 47 -5.48 -1.60 19.90
N SER A 48 -5.92 -0.41 20.28
CA SER A 48 -6.70 -0.17 21.50
C SER A 48 -6.00 -0.75 22.75
N GLY A 49 -4.67 -0.55 22.84
CA GLY A 49 -3.81 -1.03 23.92
C GLY A 49 -3.40 -2.52 23.85
N ASN A 50 -3.86 -3.28 22.86
CA ASN A 50 -3.52 -4.70 22.69
C ASN A 50 -2.44 -4.89 21.63
N ALA A 51 -1.58 -5.89 21.80
CA ALA A 51 -0.50 -6.20 20.84
C ALA A 51 -1.02 -6.75 19.52
N GLY A 52 -2.14 -7.45 19.53
CA GLY A 52 -2.78 -8.04 18.36
C GLY A 52 -4.17 -7.48 18.11
N VAL A 53 -4.72 -7.76 16.93
CA VAL A 53 -6.06 -7.31 16.53
C VAL A 53 -6.68 -8.24 15.49
N THR A 54 -8.01 -8.31 15.48
CA THR A 54 -8.78 -8.95 14.42
C THR A 54 -9.30 -7.89 13.46
N ILE A 55 -8.99 -8.05 12.17
CA ILE A 55 -9.44 -7.18 11.09
C ILE A 55 -10.60 -7.89 10.39
N PRO A 56 -11.86 -7.44 10.53
CA PRO A 56 -12.99 -8.07 9.85
C PRO A 56 -12.84 -8.05 8.32
N ALA A 57 -13.52 -8.96 7.65
CA ALA A 57 -13.57 -8.98 6.18
C ALA A 57 -14.14 -7.66 5.64
N GLY A 58 -13.47 -7.09 4.64
CA GLY A 58 -13.86 -5.82 4.01
C GLY A 58 -13.52 -4.56 4.81
N GLU A 59 -13.06 -4.69 6.06
CA GLU A 59 -12.82 -3.56 6.95
C GLU A 59 -11.36 -3.12 6.97
N ARG A 60 -11.15 -1.90 7.47
CA ARG A 60 -9.83 -1.39 7.83
C ARG A 60 -9.83 -0.83 9.24
N LEU A 61 -8.67 -0.85 9.87
CA LEU A 61 -8.48 -0.28 11.20
C LEU A 61 -7.08 0.33 11.33
N GLN A 62 -6.93 1.18 12.33
CA GLN A 62 -5.66 1.85 12.62
C GLN A 62 -5.07 1.33 13.93
N SER A 63 -3.74 1.33 14.00
CA SER A 63 -3.04 1.17 15.27
C SER A 63 -3.24 2.40 16.16
N ASP A 64 -2.95 2.26 17.44
CA ASP A 64 -2.71 3.41 18.30
C ASP A 64 -1.51 4.21 17.78
N ALA A 65 -1.45 5.50 18.10
CA ALA A 65 -0.30 6.31 17.76
C ALA A 65 0.89 5.89 18.63
N ALA A 66 2.00 5.55 18.00
CA ALA A 66 3.25 5.20 18.67
C ALA A 66 4.20 6.41 18.65
N ALA A 67 4.83 6.70 19.78
CA ALA A 67 5.91 7.68 19.85
C ALA A 67 7.10 7.14 19.05
N PHE A 68 7.30 7.66 17.87
CA PHE A 68 8.35 7.25 16.93
C PHE A 68 8.81 8.48 16.16
N PRO A 69 9.93 9.09 16.55
CA PRO A 69 10.50 10.21 15.82
C PRO A 69 10.89 9.78 14.41
N VAL A 70 10.40 10.51 13.43
CA VAL A 70 10.66 10.27 12.01
C VAL A 70 11.35 11.48 11.43
N GLU A 71 12.46 11.27 10.76
CA GLU A 71 13.14 12.28 9.95
C GLU A 71 12.86 12.07 8.48
N LYS A 72 12.69 13.15 7.74
CA LYS A 72 12.54 13.12 6.29
C LYS A 72 13.72 12.41 5.63
N GLY A 73 13.43 11.51 4.70
CA GLY A 73 14.44 10.66 4.05
C GLY A 73 14.67 9.31 4.74
N THR A 74 14.24 9.14 5.99
CA THR A 74 14.38 7.85 6.70
C THR A 74 13.55 6.76 6.04
N THR A 75 14.13 5.58 5.89
CA THR A 75 13.39 4.35 5.56
C THR A 75 12.97 3.65 6.84
N ILE A 76 11.70 3.28 6.94
CA ILE A 76 11.19 2.52 8.08
C ILE A 76 10.74 1.13 7.64
N ALA A 77 10.83 0.17 8.55
CA ALA A 77 10.31 -1.18 8.42
C ALA A 77 9.09 -1.35 9.33
N VAL A 78 8.02 -1.91 8.77
CA VAL A 78 6.85 -2.37 9.52
C VAL A 78 6.83 -3.89 9.44
N SER A 79 6.88 -4.56 10.60
CA SER A 79 6.83 -6.02 10.69
C SER A 79 5.47 -6.46 11.22
N LEU A 80 4.85 -7.40 10.53
CA LEU A 80 3.54 -7.96 10.88
C LEU A 80 3.69 -9.47 11.10
N TYR A 81 3.20 -9.99 12.23
CA TYR A 81 3.22 -11.41 12.54
C TYR A 81 1.81 -11.98 12.66
N PHE A 82 1.58 -13.04 11.92
CA PHE A 82 0.34 -13.82 11.90
C PHE A 82 0.66 -15.22 12.43
N ALA A 83 0.22 -15.54 13.67
CA ALA A 83 0.52 -16.84 14.31
C ALA A 83 -0.30 -18.00 13.71
N GLU A 84 -1.44 -17.68 13.12
CA GLU A 84 -2.35 -18.65 12.50
C GLU A 84 -2.29 -18.55 10.98
N PHE A 85 -2.73 -19.59 10.29
CA PHE A 85 -2.90 -19.54 8.84
C PHE A 85 -3.81 -18.37 8.47
N THR A 86 -3.33 -17.54 7.54
CA THR A 86 -4.03 -16.34 7.08
C THR A 86 -4.08 -16.33 5.57
N GLU A 87 -5.27 -16.24 5.00
CA GLU A 87 -5.43 -16.07 3.57
C GLU A 87 -5.07 -14.64 3.16
N MET A 88 -3.97 -14.48 2.42
CA MET A 88 -3.39 -13.18 2.05
C MET A 88 -4.11 -12.57 0.83
N ARG A 89 -5.39 -12.17 0.97
CA ARG A 89 -6.21 -11.64 -0.12
C ARG A 89 -6.07 -10.13 -0.35
N SER A 90 -5.78 -9.38 0.71
CA SER A 90 -5.65 -7.92 0.63
C SER A 90 -4.18 -7.54 0.50
N GLY A 91 -3.72 -7.43 -0.73
CA GLY A 91 -2.34 -7.09 -1.03
C GLY A 91 -2.20 -6.36 -2.36
N VAL A 92 -1.10 -5.64 -2.50
CA VAL A 92 -0.74 -4.94 -3.74
C VAL A 92 0.72 -5.23 -4.10
N VAL A 93 0.98 -5.37 -5.39
CA VAL A 93 2.35 -5.53 -5.89
C VAL A 93 2.95 -4.17 -6.15
N ILE A 94 4.05 -3.87 -5.49
CA ILE A 94 4.81 -2.63 -5.64
C ILE A 94 6.22 -2.99 -6.09
N THR A 95 6.63 -2.45 -7.25
CA THR A 95 7.94 -2.73 -7.85
C THR A 95 8.85 -1.52 -7.92
N GLY A 96 8.47 -0.42 -7.28
CA GLY A 96 9.30 0.77 -7.19
C GLY A 96 10.53 0.57 -6.28
N PRO A 97 11.61 1.31 -6.53
CA PRO A 97 12.89 1.13 -5.82
C PRO A 97 12.87 1.53 -4.35
N LEU A 98 11.95 2.41 -3.93
CA LEU A 98 11.84 2.89 -2.54
C LEU A 98 10.95 2.00 -1.66
N SER A 99 10.39 0.93 -2.20
CA SER A 99 9.55 -0.02 -1.48
C SER A 99 10.09 -1.43 -1.62
N GLY A 100 10.13 -2.16 -0.54
CA GLY A 100 10.54 -3.56 -0.52
C GLY A 100 9.79 -4.32 0.55
N GLY A 101 9.73 -5.64 0.42
CA GLY A 101 9.12 -6.50 1.41
C GLY A 101 9.92 -7.79 1.55
N TYR A 102 9.81 -8.38 2.72
CA TYR A 102 10.38 -9.67 3.04
C TYR A 102 9.36 -10.46 3.85
N PHE A 103 9.43 -11.78 3.78
CA PHE A 103 8.67 -12.65 4.67
C PHE A 103 9.59 -13.76 5.19
N ALA A 104 9.31 -14.24 6.39
CA ALA A 104 10.04 -15.30 7.03
C ALA A 104 9.11 -16.15 7.90
N VAL A 105 9.56 -17.31 8.32
CA VAL A 105 8.80 -18.22 9.19
C VAL A 105 8.91 -17.79 10.64
N GLY A 106 7.80 -17.86 11.38
CA GLY A 106 7.74 -17.58 12.81
C GLY A 106 7.69 -16.10 13.18
N ASP A 107 7.63 -15.80 14.47
CA ASP A 107 7.66 -14.42 14.97
C ASP A 107 9.07 -13.86 14.94
N GLN A 108 9.34 -13.01 14.00
CA GLN A 108 10.61 -12.31 13.84
C GLN A 108 10.47 -10.80 13.98
N THR A 109 9.36 -10.32 14.54
CA THR A 109 9.05 -8.89 14.67
C THR A 109 10.01 -8.11 15.57
N ALA A 110 10.82 -8.80 16.39
CA ALA A 110 11.84 -8.22 17.25
C ALA A 110 13.27 -8.52 16.80
N ASN A 111 13.46 -9.25 15.71
CA ASN A 111 14.78 -9.61 15.23
C ASN A 111 15.44 -8.42 14.52
N ALA A 112 16.74 -8.22 14.80
CA ALA A 112 17.53 -7.19 14.13
C ALA A 112 17.65 -7.46 12.61
N VAL A 113 17.74 -8.73 12.22
CA VAL A 113 17.77 -9.20 10.84
C VAL A 113 16.88 -10.43 10.76
N LEU A 114 16.16 -10.59 9.66
CA LEU A 114 15.34 -11.78 9.46
C LEU A 114 16.22 -13.03 9.32
N ASP A 115 15.70 -14.17 9.75
CA ASP A 115 16.36 -15.46 9.61
C ASP A 115 16.63 -15.77 8.12
N THR A 116 17.90 -15.81 7.74
CA THR A 116 18.36 -16.00 6.35
C THR A 116 17.95 -17.34 5.74
N ASP A 117 17.71 -18.37 6.57
CA ASP A 117 17.30 -19.69 6.08
C ASP A 117 15.83 -19.73 5.67
N THR A 118 15.02 -18.85 6.24
CA THR A 118 13.57 -18.80 6.00
C THR A 118 13.08 -17.53 5.33
N SER A 119 13.87 -16.44 5.33
CA SER A 119 13.46 -15.18 4.74
C SER A 119 13.52 -15.21 3.22
N LYS A 120 12.54 -14.53 2.60
CA LYS A 120 12.49 -14.33 1.15
C LYS A 120 12.01 -12.93 0.82
N LYS A 121 12.61 -12.34 -0.21
CA LYS A 121 12.17 -11.05 -0.74
C LYS A 121 10.82 -11.20 -1.45
N THR A 122 9.97 -10.20 -1.30
CA THR A 122 8.69 -10.08 -2.00
C THR A 122 8.47 -8.65 -2.49
N HIS A 123 7.64 -8.51 -3.51
CA HIS A 123 7.13 -7.22 -3.99
C HIS A 123 5.67 -7.00 -3.57
N THR A 124 5.05 -7.96 -2.91
CA THR A 124 3.68 -7.83 -2.43
C THR A 124 3.66 -7.28 -1.02
N VAL A 125 2.90 -6.20 -0.83
CA VAL A 125 2.60 -5.61 0.47
C VAL A 125 1.21 -6.05 0.86
N TYR A 126 1.11 -6.82 1.95
CA TYR A 126 -0.16 -7.34 2.45
C TYR A 126 -0.66 -6.52 3.62
N PHE A 127 -1.95 -6.23 3.62
CA PHE A 127 -2.73 -5.56 4.66
C PHE A 127 -2.27 -4.14 5.02
N LEU A 128 -1.01 -3.79 4.93
CA LEU A 128 -0.51 -2.44 5.24
C LEU A 128 -0.95 -1.45 4.15
N SER A 129 -1.87 -0.57 4.49
CA SER A 129 -2.43 0.42 3.56
C SER A 129 -1.78 1.78 3.67
N ASP A 130 -1.55 2.25 4.89
CA ASP A 130 -1.02 3.59 5.15
C ASP A 130 -0.12 3.63 6.39
N ILE A 131 0.77 4.61 6.39
CA ILE A 131 1.57 5.01 7.55
C ILE A 131 1.36 6.51 7.72
N ASP A 132 0.56 6.89 8.71
CA ASP A 132 0.33 8.29 9.05
C ASP A 132 1.41 8.77 10.02
N VAL A 133 1.85 10.01 9.85
CA VAL A 133 2.86 10.67 10.70
C VAL A 133 2.24 11.90 11.35
N LEU A 134 2.45 12.07 12.66
CA LEU A 134 2.08 13.28 13.37
C LEU A 134 3.12 14.37 13.05
N THR A 135 2.72 15.32 12.24
CA THR A 135 3.57 16.34 11.64
C THR A 135 2.92 17.74 11.71
N ALA A 136 3.55 18.74 11.13
CA ALA A 136 3.03 20.11 11.11
C ALA A 136 1.71 20.22 10.31
N ALA A 137 0.83 21.14 10.73
CA ALA A 137 -0.52 21.24 10.18
C ALA A 137 -0.57 21.73 8.73
N GLU A 138 0.46 22.41 8.25
CA GLU A 138 0.61 22.87 6.87
C GLU A 138 1.03 21.76 5.89
N ASN A 139 1.44 20.61 6.42
CA ASN A 139 1.85 19.48 5.60
C ASN A 139 0.63 18.80 4.93
N ARG A 140 0.84 18.36 3.72
CA ARG A 140 -0.19 17.79 2.85
C ARG A 140 0.27 16.52 2.16
N THR A 141 -0.69 15.79 1.58
CA THR A 141 -0.43 14.54 0.88
C THR A 141 -0.87 14.62 -0.59
N LEU A 142 0.04 14.33 -1.50
CA LEU A 142 -0.22 14.05 -2.90
C LEU A 142 -0.37 12.54 -3.10
N ILE A 143 -1.52 12.12 -3.59
CA ILE A 143 -1.85 10.71 -3.82
C ILE A 143 -1.59 10.36 -5.28
N CYS A 144 -0.74 9.38 -5.56
CA CYS A 144 -0.58 8.78 -6.87
C CYS A 144 -1.51 7.57 -6.98
N PHE A 145 -2.67 7.75 -7.61
CA PHE A 145 -3.69 6.71 -7.77
C PHE A 145 -3.59 6.06 -9.15
N GLY A 146 -3.65 4.71 -9.20
CA GLY A 146 -3.64 4.02 -10.50
C GLY A 146 -3.54 2.50 -10.45
N ASP A 147 -3.03 1.97 -11.54
CA ASP A 147 -2.85 0.54 -11.81
C ASP A 147 -1.37 0.10 -11.69
N SER A 148 -0.99 -0.95 -12.46
CA SER A 148 0.39 -1.47 -12.46
C SER A 148 1.45 -0.46 -12.90
N ILE A 149 1.12 0.52 -13.72
CA ILE A 149 2.07 1.57 -14.13
C ILE A 149 2.37 2.47 -12.92
N THR A 150 1.38 2.76 -12.11
CA THR A 150 1.56 3.52 -10.85
C THR A 150 2.20 2.67 -9.75
N ALA A 151 2.05 1.35 -9.78
CA ALA A 151 2.74 0.43 -8.87
C ALA A 151 4.26 0.33 -9.13
N GLN A 152 4.75 0.85 -10.24
CA GLN A 152 6.18 0.87 -10.61
C GLN A 152 6.90 2.10 -10.03
N ALA A 153 8.00 2.47 -10.66
CA ALA A 153 8.97 3.41 -10.12
C ALA A 153 8.61 4.90 -10.19
N TRP A 154 7.68 5.35 -11.05
CA TRP A 154 7.48 6.78 -11.25
C TRP A 154 7.01 7.54 -9.99
N PRO A 155 6.17 6.97 -9.08
CA PRO A 155 5.86 7.66 -7.84
C PRO A 155 7.09 7.81 -6.93
N ASP A 156 7.99 6.81 -6.93
CA ASP A 156 9.23 6.86 -6.14
C ASP A 156 10.16 7.95 -6.64
N TYR A 157 10.32 8.10 -7.96
CA TYR A 157 11.08 9.21 -8.53
C TYR A 157 10.43 10.57 -8.26
N LEU A 158 9.10 10.63 -8.19
CA LEU A 158 8.41 11.84 -7.77
C LEU A 158 8.70 12.16 -6.29
N MET A 159 8.70 11.14 -5.41
CA MET A 159 9.11 11.28 -4.01
C MET A 159 10.54 11.82 -3.90
N GLU A 160 11.50 11.20 -4.57
CA GLU A 160 12.90 11.64 -4.59
C GLU A 160 13.02 13.08 -5.10
N ARG A 161 12.33 13.40 -6.19
CA ARG A 161 12.36 14.75 -6.77
C ARG A 161 11.79 15.80 -5.82
N THR A 162 10.68 15.49 -5.16
CA THR A 162 10.07 16.37 -4.14
C THR A 162 11.05 16.65 -3.00
N LEU A 163 11.73 15.61 -2.50
CA LEU A 163 12.77 15.75 -1.47
C LEU A 163 13.95 16.61 -1.95
N GLN A 164 14.43 16.37 -3.17
CA GLN A 164 15.57 17.10 -3.76
C GLN A 164 15.26 18.57 -4.05
N CYS A 165 14.02 18.89 -4.40
CA CYS A 165 13.60 20.28 -4.63
C CYS A 165 13.41 21.08 -3.34
N GLY A 166 13.60 20.47 -2.18
CA GLY A 166 13.46 21.13 -0.89
C GLY A 166 12.01 21.37 -0.44
N ASP A 167 11.02 20.75 -1.11
CA ASP A 167 9.66 20.73 -0.61
C ASP A 167 9.60 19.85 0.65
N GLY A 168 9.49 20.51 1.79
CA GLY A 168 9.42 19.87 3.10
C GLY A 168 8.00 19.66 3.60
N THR A 169 6.98 20.01 2.80
CA THR A 169 5.58 20.04 3.24
C THR A 169 4.68 19.03 2.51
N THR A 170 5.16 18.40 1.44
CA THR A 170 4.36 17.47 0.64
C THR A 170 4.85 16.04 0.81
N ALA A 171 3.98 15.16 1.29
CA ALA A 171 4.17 13.72 1.21
C ALA A 171 3.58 13.20 -0.10
N VAL A 172 4.36 12.45 -0.86
CA VAL A 172 3.87 11.71 -2.03
C VAL A 172 3.61 10.27 -1.60
N ILE A 173 2.40 9.77 -1.83
CA ILE A 173 2.04 8.38 -1.51
C ILE A 173 1.49 7.66 -2.74
N ARG A 174 1.55 6.35 -2.71
CA ARG A 174 1.07 5.48 -3.79
C ARG A 174 -0.18 4.73 -3.38
N LYS A 175 -1.24 4.82 -4.18
CA LYS A 175 -2.46 4.03 -4.11
C LYS A 175 -2.66 3.32 -5.45
N ALA A 176 -1.96 2.21 -5.63
CA ALA A 176 -1.90 1.50 -6.90
C ALA A 176 -2.19 0.01 -6.73
N ALA A 177 -2.98 -0.54 -7.64
CA ALA A 177 -3.25 -1.97 -7.69
C ALA A 177 -3.15 -2.47 -9.14
N SER A 178 -2.19 -3.37 -9.37
CA SER A 178 -1.89 -3.91 -10.70
C SER A 178 -3.10 -4.58 -11.33
N GLY A 179 -3.27 -4.41 -12.64
CA GLY A 179 -4.34 -5.05 -13.40
C GLY A 179 -5.71 -4.41 -13.24
N THR A 180 -5.90 -3.45 -12.34
CA THR A 180 -7.20 -2.84 -12.10
C THR A 180 -7.68 -1.98 -13.26
N ARG A 181 -9.01 -1.92 -13.41
CA ARG A 181 -9.73 -1.19 -14.45
C ARG A 181 -10.60 -0.10 -13.81
N ILE A 182 -10.97 0.91 -14.56
CA ILE A 182 -11.89 1.95 -14.10
C ILE A 182 -13.30 1.37 -13.98
N LEU A 183 -13.80 0.75 -15.06
CA LEU A 183 -15.21 0.44 -15.25
C LEU A 183 -15.63 -0.93 -14.71
N ARG A 184 -14.76 -1.91 -14.79
CA ARG A 184 -15.10 -3.31 -14.49
C ARG A 184 -14.07 -3.94 -13.58
N GLN A 185 -14.51 -4.65 -12.56
CA GLN A 185 -13.64 -5.49 -11.77
C GLN A 185 -13.52 -6.89 -12.39
N TYR A 186 -12.54 -7.65 -11.94
CA TYR A 186 -12.46 -9.08 -12.22
C TYR A 186 -13.46 -9.84 -11.34
N ASP A 187 -14.12 -10.83 -11.90
CA ASP A 187 -15.03 -11.71 -11.18
C ASP A 187 -14.27 -12.60 -10.19
N ASN A 188 -13.01 -12.80 -10.46
CA ASN A 188 -12.09 -13.57 -9.65
C ASN A 188 -10.97 -12.68 -9.14
N ILE A 189 -11.07 -12.24 -7.90
CA ILE A 189 -10.02 -11.48 -7.20
C ILE A 189 -8.98 -12.43 -6.57
N THR A 190 -8.79 -13.62 -7.12
CA THR A 190 -7.81 -14.60 -6.62
C THR A 190 -6.38 -14.08 -6.75
N TYR A 191 -6.18 -13.08 -7.58
CA TYR A 191 -4.91 -12.38 -7.69
C TYR A 191 -5.02 -11.08 -6.88
N ASP A 192 -4.39 -11.05 -5.73
CA ASP A 192 -4.33 -9.88 -4.84
C ASP A 192 -3.89 -8.59 -5.56
N SER A 193 -3.19 -8.74 -6.69
CA SER A 193 -2.74 -7.65 -7.53
C SER A 193 -3.80 -7.06 -8.46
N TYR A 194 -4.94 -7.71 -8.68
CA TYR A 194 -5.95 -7.21 -9.60
C TYR A 194 -7.05 -6.37 -8.95
N GLY A 195 -7.26 -6.50 -7.66
CA GLY A 195 -8.13 -5.64 -6.87
C GLY A 195 -9.52 -5.38 -7.44
N LEU A 196 -10.22 -4.47 -6.79
CA LEU A 196 -11.54 -4.00 -7.20
C LEU A 196 -11.42 -2.90 -8.27
N LYS A 197 -12.52 -2.63 -9.03
CA LYS A 197 -12.55 -1.56 -10.03
C LYS A 197 -12.33 -0.18 -9.40
N GLY A 198 -11.91 0.77 -10.23
CA GLY A 198 -11.56 2.12 -9.80
C GLY A 198 -12.66 2.85 -9.06
N GLU A 199 -13.92 2.75 -9.51
CA GLU A 199 -15.09 3.34 -8.82
C GLU A 199 -15.25 2.83 -7.38
N THR A 200 -14.87 1.58 -7.10
CA THR A 200 -14.95 0.99 -5.76
C THR A 200 -13.74 1.38 -4.91
N ARG A 201 -12.54 1.42 -5.52
CA ARG A 201 -11.29 1.70 -4.82
C ARG A 201 -11.13 3.18 -4.49
N PHE A 202 -11.39 4.06 -5.46
CA PHE A 202 -11.06 5.48 -5.38
C PHE A 202 -11.61 6.18 -4.14
N PRO A 203 -12.92 6.11 -3.84
CA PRO A 203 -13.48 6.81 -2.67
C PRO A 203 -12.87 6.36 -1.34
N ARG A 204 -12.38 5.12 -1.27
CA ARG A 204 -11.76 4.55 -0.08
C ARG A 204 -10.28 4.92 0.02
N GLU A 205 -9.56 4.82 -1.07
CA GLU A 205 -8.11 4.98 -1.09
C GLU A 205 -7.64 6.43 -1.01
N ILE A 206 -8.51 7.39 -1.33
CA ILE A 206 -8.21 8.82 -1.16
C ILE A 206 -8.49 9.34 0.26
N GLN A 207 -9.09 8.53 1.14
CA GLN A 207 -9.34 8.88 2.53
C GLN A 207 -8.08 8.68 3.38
N VAL A 208 -7.09 9.52 3.15
CA VAL A 208 -5.82 9.51 3.88
C VAL A 208 -5.59 10.85 4.58
N ALA A 209 -4.77 10.83 5.63
CA ALA A 209 -4.45 12.04 6.38
C ALA A 209 -3.77 13.09 5.48
N GLY A 210 -4.21 14.35 5.59
CA GLY A 210 -3.63 15.46 4.84
C GLY A 210 -3.85 15.40 3.31
N ALA A 211 -4.78 14.59 2.82
CA ALA A 211 -5.09 14.52 1.38
C ALA A 211 -5.42 15.90 0.82
N ASP A 212 -4.67 16.33 -0.21
CA ASP A 212 -4.82 17.63 -0.86
C ASP A 212 -4.98 17.46 -2.38
N THR A 213 -4.15 16.63 -2.98
CA THR A 213 -4.10 16.46 -4.43
C THR A 213 -4.05 14.97 -4.80
N VAL A 214 -4.77 14.60 -5.86
CA VAL A 214 -4.70 13.25 -6.44
C VAL A 214 -4.20 13.34 -7.87
N LEU A 215 -3.12 12.61 -8.18
CA LEU A 215 -2.63 12.38 -9.51
C LEU A 215 -3.10 11.01 -9.98
N ILE A 216 -3.92 10.98 -11.04
CA ILE A 216 -4.56 9.77 -11.54
C ILE A 216 -3.88 9.31 -12.83
N GLN A 217 -3.40 8.06 -12.81
CA GLN A 217 -2.91 7.35 -13.99
C GLN A 217 -3.60 5.98 -14.02
N HIS A 218 -4.76 5.89 -14.67
CA HIS A 218 -5.61 4.70 -14.66
C HIS A 218 -6.38 4.56 -15.97
N GLY A 219 -6.76 3.32 -16.35
CA GLY A 219 -7.65 3.03 -17.47
C GLY A 219 -7.01 2.24 -18.62
N ILE A 220 -5.70 2.06 -18.63
CA ILE A 220 -5.04 1.27 -19.69
C ILE A 220 -5.60 -0.17 -19.73
N ASN A 221 -5.92 -0.76 -18.59
CA ASN A 221 -6.38 -2.14 -18.50
C ASN A 221 -7.83 -2.33 -18.99
N ASP A 222 -8.64 -1.28 -19.01
CA ASP A 222 -9.96 -1.32 -19.65
C ASP A 222 -9.85 -1.55 -21.16
N ILE A 223 -8.73 -1.16 -21.76
CA ILE A 223 -8.45 -1.26 -23.20
C ILE A 223 -7.64 -2.51 -23.51
N ILE A 224 -6.48 -2.69 -22.87
CA ILE A 224 -5.55 -3.75 -23.28
C ILE A 224 -6.02 -5.16 -22.90
N HIS A 225 -6.79 -5.33 -21.83
CA HIS A 225 -7.22 -6.66 -21.43
C HIS A 225 -8.24 -7.26 -22.39
N PRO A 226 -9.23 -6.55 -22.95
CA PRO A 226 -10.09 -7.07 -24.01
C PRO A 226 -9.40 -7.17 -25.37
N VAL A 227 -8.58 -6.19 -25.74
CA VAL A 227 -7.88 -6.19 -27.03
C VAL A 227 -6.84 -7.32 -27.09
N GLY A 228 -6.16 -7.55 -25.97
CA GLY A 228 -5.05 -8.48 -25.86
C GLY A 228 -3.73 -7.85 -26.29
N THR A 229 -2.68 -8.57 -25.98
CA THR A 229 -1.35 -8.40 -26.52
C THR A 229 -1.02 -9.59 -27.42
N ASP A 230 0.12 -9.61 -28.05
CA ASP A 230 0.55 -10.73 -28.91
C ASP A 230 0.57 -12.09 -28.18
N VAL A 231 0.52 -12.06 -26.85
CA VAL A 231 0.62 -13.26 -26.01
C VAL A 231 -0.72 -13.71 -25.44
N ASN A 232 -1.54 -12.81 -24.85
CA ASN A 232 -2.77 -13.20 -24.16
C ASN A 232 -3.85 -12.11 -24.18
N ARG A 233 -5.09 -12.55 -24.38
CA ARG A 233 -6.29 -11.78 -24.11
C ARG A 233 -6.85 -12.20 -22.75
N PHE A 234 -6.88 -11.30 -21.77
CA PHE A 234 -7.38 -11.61 -20.43
C PHE A 234 -8.90 -11.51 -20.30
N ARG A 235 -9.55 -10.73 -21.19
CA ARG A 235 -11.00 -10.50 -21.15
C ARG A 235 -11.61 -10.69 -22.54
N PRO A 236 -12.91 -11.00 -22.63
CA PRO A 236 -13.60 -11.06 -23.91
C PRO A 236 -13.62 -9.67 -24.58
N TRP A 237 -13.68 -9.68 -25.90
CA TRP A 237 -13.76 -8.44 -26.69
C TRP A 237 -14.98 -7.57 -26.35
N SER A 238 -16.07 -8.19 -25.88
CA SER A 238 -17.26 -7.50 -25.41
C SER A 238 -17.04 -6.59 -24.20
N ASP A 239 -15.92 -6.77 -23.50
CA ASP A 239 -15.54 -5.92 -22.36
C ASP A 239 -14.86 -4.60 -22.82
N LEU A 240 -14.50 -4.48 -24.09
CA LEU A 240 -13.88 -3.26 -24.61
C LEU A 240 -14.86 -2.08 -24.48
N PRO A 241 -14.51 -1.06 -23.70
CA PRO A 241 -15.38 0.09 -23.51
C PRO A 241 -15.42 0.98 -24.73
N THR A 242 -16.52 1.69 -24.89
CA THR A 242 -16.61 2.83 -25.80
C THR A 242 -15.87 4.06 -25.21
N ALA A 243 -15.53 5.02 -26.07
CA ALA A 243 -14.95 6.28 -25.60
C ALA A 243 -15.88 7.02 -24.62
N ALA A 244 -17.19 6.94 -24.81
CA ALA A 244 -18.16 7.56 -23.92
C ALA A 244 -18.14 6.93 -22.51
N GLU A 245 -18.11 5.60 -22.41
CA GLU A 245 -17.99 4.89 -21.13
C GLU A 245 -16.69 5.27 -20.40
N MET A 246 -15.56 5.35 -21.13
CA MET A 246 -14.28 5.75 -20.53
C MET A 246 -14.32 7.19 -20.03
N ILE A 247 -14.94 8.13 -20.77
CA ILE A 247 -15.10 9.51 -20.35
C ILE A 247 -15.92 9.59 -19.05
N GLU A 248 -17.06 8.89 -19.00
CA GLU A 248 -17.90 8.87 -17.78
C GLU A 248 -17.17 8.23 -16.59
N GLY A 249 -16.45 7.13 -16.81
CA GLY A 249 -15.64 6.52 -15.76
C GLY A 249 -14.53 7.44 -15.22
N LEU A 250 -13.87 8.20 -16.11
CA LEU A 250 -12.87 9.20 -15.69
C LEU A 250 -13.50 10.39 -14.98
N ARG A 251 -14.69 10.83 -15.35
CA ARG A 251 -15.44 11.89 -14.66
C ARG A 251 -15.80 11.54 -13.23
N PHE A 252 -15.91 10.26 -12.92
CA PHE A 252 -16.15 9.80 -11.54
C PHE A 252 -15.02 10.20 -10.58
N TYR A 253 -13.80 10.37 -11.08
CA TYR A 253 -12.65 10.76 -10.27
C TYR A 253 -12.53 12.27 -10.04
N ILE A 254 -13.32 13.08 -10.72
CA ILE A 254 -13.28 14.55 -10.69
C ILE A 254 -14.48 15.11 -9.92
#